data_e0d3a723dafbaf3aecb949d75008eec5
#
_entry.id   e0d3a723dafbaf3aecb949d75008eec5
#
_cell.length_a   1.000
_cell.length_b   1.000
_cell.length_c   1.000
_cell.angle_alpha   90.00
_cell.angle_beta   90.00
_cell.angle_gamma   90.00
#
_symmetry.space_group_name_H-M   'P 1'
#
loop_
_entity.id
_entity.type
_entity.pdbx_description
1 polymer ?
#
loop_
_entity_poly.entity_id
_entity_poly.type
_entity_poly.pdbx_seq_one_letter_code
_entity_poly.pdbx_strand_id
1 'polypeptide(L)'
;MSDNRSIRIAYIGGGSQNFGWQFISALSGEELQGTVMLYDTDKQLALTNEVIGNKMREQETNKSDIVYIATDTIEDALTDADFVILSISEGTLDEKINDIYLPEKFGIVQSSAENAGPGGIIRALRTIPSYIKIAEAIKEKCPDAWVINLSNPMNICLMTLYDVFPEIKAFGSTNEPFASTELIADFISKESNLPKVHRREIKTNLVGINGFSFFTEIYYNGEDVMDIYTKFNKNFSEMGYERHTNEFKNNPLASGNLVKFDMFMRYNAITAADDRHVAECCPPWYLSTQKNAQNWKIGMMNSNYMKRRKLELADAAKKLMNGESELKTGYAGTDVVNQIKALMGMKNLVTNVDAVNKGQASNLPLGAIVQTNALISKNSVKPVVSGDLPEELMILAARQISHQKILMKAAKEKDLDIAFNAFLNDTLMTLPIDSATELYKEMLSGIRAHLIYYCN
;
A
#
# COMPACT_ATOMS: atom_id res chain seq x y z
N MET A 1 27.22 22.36 5.10
CA MET A 1 27.88 21.66 4.00
C MET A 1 27.00 20.49 3.67
N SER A 2 26.36 20.47 2.52
CA SER A 2 25.57 19.32 2.04
C SER A 2 26.56 18.18 1.83
N ASP A 3 26.38 17.11 2.57
CA ASP A 3 27.11 15.86 2.39
C ASP A 3 26.72 15.33 0.99
N ASN A 4 27.51 15.60 -0.01
CA ASN A 4 27.28 15.29 -1.43
C ASN A 4 27.55 13.79 -1.67
N ARG A 5 27.06 12.93 -0.75
CA ARG A 5 27.26 11.49 -0.81
C ARG A 5 26.45 10.90 -1.94
N SER A 6 27.09 10.19 -2.84
CA SER A 6 26.44 9.36 -3.84
C SER A 6 25.64 8.25 -3.13
N ILE A 7 24.36 8.10 -3.46
CA ILE A 7 23.47 7.08 -2.89
C ILE A 7 23.29 5.91 -3.86
N ARG A 8 23.12 4.70 -3.30
CA ARG A 8 22.78 3.51 -4.06
C ARG A 8 21.42 2.99 -3.61
N ILE A 9 20.47 2.98 -4.53
CA ILE A 9 19.09 2.51 -4.30
C ILE A 9 18.86 1.22 -5.07
N ALA A 10 18.50 0.14 -4.40
CA ALA A 10 17.96 -1.06 -5.02
C ALA A 10 16.45 -0.95 -5.14
N TYR A 11 15.90 -1.04 -6.35
CA TYR A 11 14.47 -1.04 -6.60
C TYR A 11 14.04 -2.44 -7.06
N ILE A 12 13.47 -3.22 -6.14
CA ILE A 12 12.99 -4.57 -6.39
C ILE A 12 11.53 -4.50 -6.83
N GLY A 13 11.23 -5.00 -8.02
CA GLY A 13 10.05 -4.68 -8.82
C GLY A 13 10.35 -3.49 -9.75
N GLY A 14 11.60 -3.43 -10.25
CA GLY A 14 12.13 -2.34 -11.08
C GLY A 14 11.39 -2.14 -12.41
N GLY A 15 10.57 -3.11 -12.82
CA GLY A 15 9.65 -3.01 -13.95
C GLY A 15 8.31 -2.33 -13.66
N SER A 16 8.08 -1.85 -12.43
CA SER A 16 6.84 -1.16 -12.04
C SER A 16 6.57 0.05 -12.92
N GLN A 17 5.46 0.02 -13.66
CA GLN A 17 5.07 1.07 -14.62
C GLN A 17 4.26 2.22 -14.00
N ASN A 18 3.84 2.10 -12.76
CA ASN A 18 3.12 3.16 -12.05
C ASN A 18 3.99 3.78 -10.95
N PHE A 19 4.26 3.03 -9.89
CA PHE A 19 5.08 3.52 -8.78
C PHE A 19 6.52 3.80 -9.20
N GLY A 20 7.09 2.98 -10.10
CA GLY A 20 8.43 3.21 -10.66
C GLY A 20 8.54 4.54 -11.39
N TRP A 21 7.57 4.90 -12.24
CA TRP A 21 7.58 6.19 -12.96
C TRP A 21 7.35 7.36 -12.01
N GLN A 22 6.49 7.22 -11.00
CA GLN A 22 6.32 8.25 -9.96
C GLN A 22 7.62 8.45 -9.16
N PHE A 23 8.35 7.37 -8.87
CA PHE A 23 9.62 7.42 -8.18
C PHE A 23 10.72 8.10 -9.04
N ILE A 24 10.85 7.73 -10.31
CA ILE A 24 11.75 8.38 -11.27
C ILE A 24 11.44 9.89 -11.37
N SER A 25 10.16 10.23 -11.55
CA SER A 25 9.70 11.61 -11.61
C SER A 25 9.99 12.40 -10.33
N ALA A 26 9.76 11.80 -9.16
CA ALA A 26 10.04 12.45 -7.87
C ALA A 26 11.54 12.69 -7.67
N LEU A 27 12.39 11.70 -7.99
CA LEU A 27 13.84 11.83 -7.90
C LEU A 27 14.38 12.95 -8.80
N SER A 28 13.84 13.09 -10.02
CA SER A 28 14.30 14.11 -10.97
C SER A 28 14.13 15.55 -10.47
N GLY A 29 13.21 15.79 -9.53
CA GLY A 29 13.01 17.11 -8.92
C GLY A 29 13.97 17.45 -7.78
N GLU A 30 14.86 16.53 -7.39
CA GLU A 30 15.70 16.64 -6.20
C GLU A 30 17.18 16.68 -6.54
N GLU A 31 17.95 17.48 -5.81
CA GLU A 31 19.42 17.56 -5.96
C GLU A 31 20.09 16.34 -5.29
N LEU A 32 19.91 15.15 -5.89
CA LEU A 32 20.48 13.89 -5.45
C LEU A 32 21.38 13.31 -6.54
N GLN A 33 22.45 12.62 -6.14
CA GLN A 33 23.36 11.92 -7.04
C GLN A 33 23.53 10.46 -6.64
N GLY A 34 23.74 9.58 -7.60
CA GLY A 34 23.97 8.16 -7.33
C GLY A 34 23.37 7.22 -8.38
N THR A 35 22.98 6.03 -7.93
CA THR A 35 22.45 4.99 -8.82
C THR A 35 21.14 4.40 -8.28
N VAL A 36 20.24 4.07 -9.20
CA VAL A 36 19.08 3.21 -8.94
C VAL A 36 19.27 1.92 -9.71
N MET A 37 19.45 0.82 -8.98
CA MET A 37 19.59 -0.53 -9.51
C MET A 37 18.20 -1.15 -9.63
N LEU A 38 17.75 -1.47 -10.84
CA LEU A 38 16.41 -1.95 -11.14
C LEU A 38 16.44 -3.47 -11.33
N TYR A 39 15.81 -4.21 -10.44
CA TYR A 39 15.62 -5.66 -10.60
C TYR A 39 14.13 -5.99 -10.72
N ASP A 40 13.79 -6.81 -11.70
CA ASP A 40 12.46 -7.38 -11.89
C ASP A 40 12.57 -8.80 -12.45
N THR A 41 11.62 -9.65 -12.10
CA THR A 41 11.51 -11.00 -12.69
C THR A 41 11.21 -10.93 -14.19
N ASP A 42 10.57 -9.85 -14.65
CA ASP A 42 10.47 -9.47 -16.05
C ASP A 42 11.58 -8.45 -16.38
N LYS A 43 12.74 -8.96 -16.75
CA LYS A 43 13.92 -8.14 -17.10
C LYS A 43 13.61 -7.07 -18.15
N GLN A 44 12.71 -7.36 -19.11
CA GLN A 44 12.37 -6.40 -20.16
C GLN A 44 11.68 -5.14 -19.60
N LEU A 45 10.86 -5.30 -18.56
CA LEU A 45 10.24 -4.16 -17.89
C LEU A 45 11.27 -3.34 -17.11
N ALA A 46 12.25 -3.98 -16.47
CA ALA A 46 13.35 -3.25 -15.80
C ALA A 46 14.20 -2.47 -16.82
N LEU A 47 14.56 -3.06 -17.95
CA LEU A 47 15.26 -2.38 -19.05
C LEU A 47 14.45 -1.21 -19.62
N THR A 48 13.13 -1.37 -19.72
CA THR A 48 12.24 -0.28 -20.13
C THR A 48 12.34 0.91 -19.18
N ASN A 49 12.31 0.67 -17.87
CA ASN A 49 12.41 1.72 -16.86
C ASN A 49 13.83 2.31 -16.74
N GLU A 50 14.88 1.54 -17.03
CA GLU A 50 16.25 2.07 -17.20
C GLU A 50 16.30 3.12 -18.31
N VAL A 51 15.77 2.81 -19.49
CA VAL A 51 15.72 3.77 -20.62
C VAL A 51 14.91 5.01 -20.25
N ILE A 52 13.72 4.84 -19.65
CA ILE A 52 12.85 5.95 -19.25
C ILE A 52 13.54 6.82 -18.20
N GLY A 53 14.16 6.21 -17.17
CA GLY A 53 14.86 6.93 -16.11
C GLY A 53 16.07 7.71 -16.63
N ASN A 54 16.87 7.12 -17.51
CA ASN A 54 18.04 7.79 -18.08
C ASN A 54 17.64 8.91 -19.07
N LYS A 55 16.55 8.75 -19.83
CA LYS A 55 15.97 9.85 -20.62
C LYS A 55 15.49 11.02 -19.75
N MET A 56 14.97 10.72 -18.54
CA MET A 56 14.57 11.77 -17.61
C MET A 56 15.76 12.63 -17.17
N ARG A 57 16.97 12.07 -17.07
CA ARG A 57 18.21 12.81 -16.76
C ARG A 57 18.56 13.86 -17.83
N GLU A 58 18.17 13.64 -19.08
CA GLU A 58 18.49 14.52 -20.21
C GLU A 58 17.56 15.74 -20.28
N GLN A 59 16.48 15.78 -19.50
CA GLN A 59 15.54 16.89 -19.50
C GLN A 59 16.13 18.12 -18.80
N GLU A 60 15.94 19.31 -19.36
CA GLU A 60 16.41 20.58 -18.79
C GLU A 60 15.87 20.86 -17.37
N THR A 61 14.70 20.32 -17.07
CA THR A 61 14.05 20.49 -15.75
C THR A 61 14.57 19.53 -14.69
N ASN A 62 15.36 18.51 -15.08
CA ASN A 62 15.94 17.55 -14.16
C ASN A 62 17.01 18.21 -13.27
N LYS A 63 16.95 17.88 -11.96
CA LYS A 63 17.91 18.38 -10.96
C LYS A 63 18.82 17.30 -10.41
N SER A 64 18.48 16.02 -10.67
CA SER A 64 19.21 14.88 -10.10
C SER A 64 20.34 14.41 -11.02
N ASP A 65 21.40 13.86 -10.41
CA ASP A 65 22.43 13.10 -11.13
C ASP A 65 22.35 11.62 -10.72
N ILE A 66 21.16 11.04 -10.96
CA ILE A 66 20.84 9.63 -10.70
C ILE A 66 20.92 8.84 -12.00
N VAL A 67 21.73 7.77 -12.01
CA VAL A 67 21.81 6.81 -13.12
C VAL A 67 20.94 5.61 -12.81
N TYR A 68 20.16 5.15 -13.79
CA TYR A 68 19.31 3.96 -13.68
C TYR A 68 19.97 2.81 -14.42
N ILE A 69 20.06 1.63 -13.76
CA ILE A 69 20.75 0.44 -14.28
C ILE A 69 19.88 -0.78 -14.00
N ALA A 70 19.43 -1.47 -15.04
CA ALA A 70 18.75 -2.76 -14.90
C ALA A 70 19.77 -3.89 -14.62
N THR A 71 19.45 -4.76 -13.66
CA THR A 71 20.31 -5.86 -13.24
C THR A 71 19.72 -7.22 -13.58
N ASP A 72 20.57 -8.23 -13.72
CA ASP A 72 20.16 -9.60 -14.03
C ASP A 72 19.74 -10.38 -12.79
N THR A 73 20.31 -10.06 -11.64
CA THR A 73 20.07 -10.76 -10.38
C THR A 73 19.63 -9.78 -9.29
N ILE A 74 18.91 -10.28 -8.32
CA ILE A 74 18.53 -9.49 -7.13
C ILE A 74 19.75 -9.13 -6.29
N GLU A 75 20.73 -10.03 -6.26
CA GLU A 75 21.99 -9.85 -5.54
C GLU A 75 22.78 -8.65 -6.10
N ASP A 76 22.87 -8.52 -7.43
CA ASP A 76 23.52 -7.38 -8.08
C ASP A 76 22.81 -6.05 -7.74
N ALA A 77 21.48 -6.08 -7.69
CA ALA A 77 20.72 -4.90 -7.31
C ALA A 77 20.98 -4.50 -5.85
N LEU A 78 21.01 -5.47 -4.95
CA LEU A 78 21.12 -5.26 -3.51
C LEU A 78 22.54 -4.96 -3.03
N THR A 79 23.57 -5.39 -3.77
CA THR A 79 24.97 -5.22 -3.33
C THR A 79 25.27 -3.76 -2.98
N ASP A 80 25.69 -3.52 -1.71
CA ASP A 80 26.05 -2.21 -1.16
C ASP A 80 24.92 -1.15 -1.26
N ALA A 81 23.67 -1.52 -1.30
CA ALA A 81 22.56 -0.58 -1.33
C ALA A 81 22.43 0.17 0.00
N ASP A 82 22.26 1.50 -0.07
CA ASP A 82 21.90 2.35 1.07
C ASP A 82 20.39 2.26 1.37
N PHE A 83 19.59 2.11 0.31
CA PHE A 83 18.12 2.01 0.36
C PHE A 83 17.62 0.89 -0.52
N VAL A 84 16.60 0.17 -0.05
CA VAL A 84 15.90 -0.85 -0.80
C VAL A 84 14.43 -0.47 -0.90
N ILE A 85 13.91 -0.33 -2.12
CA ILE A 85 12.49 -0.11 -2.38
C ILE A 85 11.87 -1.41 -2.86
N LEU A 86 10.86 -1.88 -2.15
CA LEU A 86 10.11 -3.08 -2.53
C LEU A 86 8.77 -2.68 -3.16
N SER A 87 8.60 -2.95 -4.45
CA SER A 87 7.39 -2.61 -5.21
C SER A 87 7.01 -3.78 -6.13
N ILE A 88 6.84 -4.96 -5.53
CA ILE A 88 6.47 -6.18 -6.23
C ILE A 88 4.99 -6.49 -6.09
N SER A 89 4.45 -7.26 -7.00
CA SER A 89 3.08 -7.75 -6.95
C SER A 89 3.02 -9.19 -7.45
N GLU A 90 3.11 -10.11 -6.51
CA GLU A 90 3.13 -11.53 -6.80
C GLU A 90 1.88 -12.03 -7.53
N GLY A 91 2.11 -12.96 -8.44
CA GLY A 91 1.09 -13.60 -9.25
C GLY A 91 0.80 -12.93 -10.58
N THR A 92 0.31 -13.73 -11.48
CA THR A 92 -0.13 -13.33 -12.83
C THR A 92 -1.42 -12.47 -12.75
N LEU A 93 -1.76 -11.83 -13.86
CA LEU A 93 -3.01 -11.09 -13.96
C LEU A 93 -4.23 -12.00 -13.76
N ASP A 94 -4.19 -13.23 -14.27
CA ASP A 94 -5.31 -14.18 -14.16
C ASP A 94 -5.45 -14.69 -12.73
N GLU A 95 -4.36 -14.93 -12.00
CA GLU A 95 -4.41 -15.26 -10.56
C GLU A 95 -5.03 -14.12 -9.74
N LYS A 96 -4.67 -12.86 -10.01
CA LYS A 96 -5.24 -11.70 -9.34
C LYS A 96 -6.73 -11.50 -9.67
N ILE A 97 -7.14 -11.82 -10.89
CA ILE A 97 -8.55 -11.85 -11.28
C ILE A 97 -9.28 -12.94 -10.48
N ASN A 98 -8.69 -14.13 -10.36
CA ASN A 98 -9.27 -15.25 -9.63
C ASN A 98 -9.41 -14.97 -8.12
N ASP A 99 -8.49 -14.20 -7.51
CA ASP A 99 -8.59 -13.79 -6.10
C ASP A 99 -9.92 -13.07 -5.80
N ILE A 100 -10.49 -12.38 -6.79
CA ILE A 100 -11.75 -11.62 -6.66
C ILE A 100 -12.95 -12.46 -7.09
N TYR A 101 -12.86 -13.11 -8.27
CA TYR A 101 -14.01 -13.73 -8.92
C TYR A 101 -14.32 -15.17 -8.49
N LEU A 102 -13.34 -15.91 -7.96
CA LEU A 102 -13.65 -17.23 -7.41
C LEU A 102 -14.54 -17.13 -6.16
N PRO A 103 -14.24 -16.28 -5.16
CA PRO A 103 -15.15 -16.07 -4.04
C PRO A 103 -16.54 -15.58 -4.46
N GLU A 104 -16.64 -14.75 -5.50
CA GLU A 104 -17.91 -14.24 -5.99
C GLU A 104 -18.85 -15.36 -6.50
N LYS A 105 -18.30 -16.41 -7.13
CA LYS A 105 -19.10 -17.60 -7.55
C LYS A 105 -19.77 -18.30 -6.37
N PHE A 106 -19.21 -18.18 -5.17
CA PHE A 106 -19.75 -18.70 -3.92
C PHE A 106 -20.55 -17.66 -3.14
N GLY A 107 -20.79 -16.48 -3.70
CA GLY A 107 -21.56 -15.40 -3.08
C GLY A 107 -20.79 -14.48 -2.17
N ILE A 108 -19.44 -14.53 -2.15
CA ILE A 108 -18.59 -13.61 -1.39
C ILE A 108 -18.09 -12.52 -2.33
N VAL A 109 -18.54 -11.28 -2.10
CA VAL A 109 -18.12 -10.11 -2.88
C VAL A 109 -16.89 -9.48 -2.24
N GLN A 110 -15.85 -9.23 -3.05
CA GLN A 110 -14.65 -8.52 -2.68
C GLN A 110 -14.39 -7.33 -3.60
N SER A 111 -13.86 -6.25 -3.07
CA SER A 111 -13.60 -5.01 -3.81
C SER A 111 -12.18 -4.93 -4.37
N SER A 112 -11.19 -5.44 -3.66
CA SER A 112 -9.77 -5.38 -4.04
C SER A 112 -9.02 -6.70 -3.89
N ALA A 113 -9.39 -7.53 -2.91
CA ALA A 113 -8.71 -8.78 -2.55
C ALA A 113 -7.19 -8.59 -2.30
N GLU A 114 -6.83 -7.49 -1.61
CA GLU A 114 -5.41 -7.15 -1.40
C GLU A 114 -4.90 -7.52 -0.02
N ASN A 115 -5.59 -7.10 1.03
CA ASN A 115 -5.14 -7.20 2.42
C ASN A 115 -6.06 -8.09 3.27
N ALA A 116 -7.31 -8.26 2.87
CA ALA A 116 -8.34 -8.99 3.60
C ALA A 116 -9.20 -9.82 2.66
N GLY A 117 -10.11 -10.59 3.21
CA GLY A 117 -10.98 -11.51 2.48
C GLY A 117 -10.26 -12.78 2.00
N PRO A 118 -11.02 -13.73 1.45
CA PRO A 118 -10.47 -14.96 0.87
C PRO A 118 -9.34 -14.71 -0.12
N GLY A 119 -9.50 -13.75 -1.03
CA GLY A 119 -8.48 -13.41 -2.03
C GLY A 119 -7.21 -12.81 -1.42
N GLY A 120 -7.35 -11.95 -0.39
CA GLY A 120 -6.21 -11.39 0.34
C GLY A 120 -5.39 -12.47 1.04
N ILE A 121 -6.05 -13.50 1.60
CA ILE A 121 -5.39 -14.65 2.23
C ILE A 121 -4.60 -15.46 1.20
N ILE A 122 -5.19 -15.78 0.04
CA ILE A 122 -4.51 -16.50 -1.04
C ILE A 122 -3.34 -15.69 -1.60
N ARG A 123 -3.51 -14.35 -1.72
CA ARG A 123 -2.44 -13.44 -2.12
C ARG A 123 -1.28 -13.45 -1.11
N ALA A 124 -1.57 -13.47 0.19
CA ALA A 124 -0.55 -13.59 1.23
C ALA A 124 0.26 -14.88 1.10
N LEU A 125 -0.40 -16.02 0.89
CA LEU A 125 0.28 -17.31 0.68
C LEU A 125 1.22 -17.31 -0.53
N ARG A 126 0.87 -16.58 -1.59
CA ARG A 126 1.74 -16.38 -2.77
C ARG A 126 2.94 -15.47 -2.47
N THR A 127 2.72 -14.44 -1.66
CA THR A 127 3.70 -13.38 -1.42
C THR A 127 4.79 -13.78 -0.42
N ILE A 128 4.45 -14.52 0.62
CA ILE A 128 5.39 -14.88 1.70
C ILE A 128 6.67 -15.55 1.17
N PRO A 129 6.62 -16.58 0.30
CA PRO A 129 7.84 -17.24 -0.18
C PRO A 129 8.81 -16.32 -0.91
N SER A 130 8.30 -15.35 -1.67
CA SER A 130 9.13 -14.37 -2.37
C SER A 130 9.77 -13.39 -1.39
N TYR A 131 9.03 -12.96 -0.37
CA TYR A 131 9.54 -12.05 0.66
C TYR A 131 10.58 -12.72 1.56
N ILE A 132 10.50 -14.04 1.80
CA ILE A 132 11.56 -14.79 2.50
C ILE A 132 12.88 -14.68 1.71
N LYS A 133 12.85 -14.96 0.41
CA LYS A 133 14.04 -14.87 -0.45
C LYS A 133 14.61 -13.45 -0.51
N ILE A 134 13.73 -12.45 -0.62
CA ILE A 134 14.14 -11.04 -0.63
C ILE A 134 14.81 -10.67 0.70
N ALA A 135 14.24 -11.09 1.84
CA ALA A 135 14.80 -10.79 3.16
C ALA A 135 16.17 -11.45 3.38
N GLU A 136 16.33 -12.71 2.93
CA GLU A 136 17.60 -13.43 2.96
C GLU A 136 18.67 -12.70 2.11
N ALA A 137 18.31 -12.27 0.89
CA ALA A 137 19.21 -11.53 0.01
C ALA A 137 19.60 -10.15 0.59
N ILE A 138 18.65 -9.43 1.21
CA ILE A 138 18.94 -8.15 1.90
C ILE A 138 19.90 -8.39 3.06
N LYS A 139 19.64 -9.41 3.89
CA LYS A 139 20.48 -9.77 5.03
C LYS A 139 21.93 -10.07 4.60
N GLU A 140 22.11 -10.70 3.45
CA GLU A 140 23.44 -11.04 2.92
C GLU A 140 24.14 -9.86 2.26
N LYS A 141 23.43 -9.08 1.42
CA LYS A 141 24.04 -8.08 0.51
C LYS A 141 24.07 -6.66 1.05
N CYS A 142 23.08 -6.26 1.85
CA CYS A 142 22.94 -4.89 2.36
C CYS A 142 22.26 -4.83 3.73
N PRO A 143 22.78 -5.48 4.78
CA PRO A 143 22.11 -5.61 6.08
C PRO A 143 21.87 -4.25 6.77
N ASP A 144 22.60 -3.23 6.41
CA ASP A 144 22.48 -1.87 6.97
C ASP A 144 21.53 -0.95 6.21
N ALA A 145 21.01 -1.39 5.05
CA ALA A 145 20.10 -0.60 4.23
C ALA A 145 18.77 -0.31 4.92
N TRP A 146 18.19 0.86 4.60
CA TRP A 146 16.79 1.12 4.91
C TRP A 146 15.89 0.50 3.85
N VAL A 147 14.91 -0.29 4.27
CA VAL A 147 13.94 -0.95 3.38
C VAL A 147 12.60 -0.24 3.48
N ILE A 148 12.10 0.26 2.34
CA ILE A 148 10.79 0.90 2.21
C ILE A 148 9.90 -0.01 1.39
N ASN A 149 8.90 -0.60 2.03
CA ASN A 149 7.96 -1.49 1.36
C ASN A 149 6.75 -0.72 0.82
N LEU A 150 6.44 -0.93 -0.46
CA LEU A 150 5.25 -0.38 -1.15
C LEU A 150 4.28 -1.49 -1.57
N SER A 151 4.64 -2.75 -1.34
CA SER A 151 3.89 -3.91 -1.82
C SER A 151 2.76 -4.31 -0.86
N ASN A 152 1.72 -4.92 -1.40
CA ASN A 152 0.62 -5.53 -0.66
C ASN A 152 0.62 -7.08 -0.83
N PRO A 153 0.17 -7.80 0.22
CA PRO A 153 -0.38 -7.35 1.52
C PRO A 153 0.70 -6.72 2.41
N MET A 154 0.57 -5.45 2.71
CA MET A 154 1.62 -4.65 3.39
C MET A 154 2.10 -5.29 4.70
N ASN A 155 1.17 -5.64 5.57
CA ASN A 155 1.51 -6.19 6.89
C ASN A 155 2.22 -7.54 6.79
N ILE A 156 1.77 -8.43 5.89
CA ILE A 156 2.39 -9.73 5.62
C ILE A 156 3.81 -9.54 5.09
N CYS A 157 3.99 -8.62 4.15
CA CYS A 157 5.31 -8.29 3.61
C CYS A 157 6.29 -7.90 4.72
N LEU A 158 5.90 -6.96 5.58
CA LEU A 158 6.73 -6.50 6.69
C LEU A 158 6.94 -7.58 7.75
N MET A 159 5.90 -8.32 8.12
CA MET A 159 6.03 -9.45 9.06
C MET A 159 7.04 -10.47 8.55
N THR A 160 7.02 -10.80 7.26
CA THR A 160 7.96 -11.75 6.65
C THR A 160 9.40 -11.21 6.69
N LEU A 161 9.60 -9.93 6.38
CA LEU A 161 10.93 -9.30 6.46
C LEU A 161 11.49 -9.39 7.90
N TYR A 162 10.69 -9.04 8.90
CA TYR A 162 11.11 -9.09 10.30
C TYR A 162 11.27 -10.53 10.86
N ASP A 163 10.49 -11.50 10.36
CA ASP A 163 10.64 -12.91 10.80
C ASP A 163 11.97 -13.52 10.31
N VAL A 164 12.37 -13.20 9.06
CA VAL A 164 13.61 -13.70 8.45
C VAL A 164 14.84 -12.94 8.94
N PHE A 165 14.68 -11.61 9.07
CA PHE A 165 15.78 -10.71 9.47
C PHE A 165 15.28 -9.74 10.55
N PRO A 166 15.30 -10.12 11.84
CA PRO A 166 14.76 -9.32 12.95
C PRO A 166 15.37 -7.92 13.10
N GLU A 167 16.64 -7.75 12.71
CA GLU A 167 17.39 -6.47 12.79
C GLU A 167 17.16 -5.57 11.58
N ILE A 168 16.37 -5.99 10.61
CA ILE A 168 16.12 -5.22 9.38
C ILE A 168 15.57 -3.83 9.70
N LYS A 169 16.08 -2.81 9.04
CA LYS A 169 15.58 -1.44 9.14
C LYS A 169 14.48 -1.25 8.09
N ALA A 170 13.28 -1.74 8.36
CA ALA A 170 12.18 -1.73 7.40
C ALA A 170 10.95 -0.99 7.90
N PHE A 171 10.20 -0.37 6.98
CA PHE A 171 8.85 0.15 7.22
C PHE A 171 8.05 0.16 5.91
N GLY A 172 6.73 0.20 6.04
CA GLY A 172 5.82 0.34 4.92
C GLY A 172 5.46 1.79 4.65
N SER A 173 5.23 2.11 3.38
CA SER A 173 4.79 3.42 2.92
C SER A 173 3.61 3.26 1.98
N THR A 174 2.49 3.92 2.28
CA THR A 174 1.26 3.90 1.49
C THR A 174 0.71 5.30 1.27
N ASN A 175 -0.05 5.47 0.19
CA ASN A 175 -0.64 6.76 -0.19
C ASN A 175 -2.10 6.92 0.27
N GLU A 176 -2.73 5.90 0.85
CA GLU A 176 -4.14 5.96 1.25
C GLU A 176 -4.43 7.09 2.24
N PRO A 177 -3.65 7.28 3.33
CA PRO A 177 -3.86 8.40 4.23
C PRO A 177 -3.71 9.78 3.56
N PHE A 178 -2.90 9.86 2.48
CA PHE A 178 -2.75 11.12 1.73
C PHE A 178 -4.01 11.48 0.95
N ALA A 179 -4.64 10.50 0.30
CA ALA A 179 -5.90 10.71 -0.41
C ALA A 179 -7.00 11.18 0.56
N SER A 180 -7.06 10.60 1.75
CA SER A 180 -8.01 11.00 2.80
C SER A 180 -7.70 12.39 3.38
N THR A 181 -6.42 12.76 3.57
CA THR A 181 -6.04 14.12 3.98
C THR A 181 -6.30 15.15 2.88
N GLU A 182 -6.16 14.80 1.61
CA GLU A 182 -6.55 15.66 0.49
C GLU A 182 -8.05 15.92 0.45
N LEU A 183 -8.86 14.89 0.74
CA LEU A 183 -10.31 15.03 0.88
C LEU A 183 -10.67 16.01 2.02
N ILE A 184 -10.03 15.87 3.19
CA ILE A 184 -10.21 16.78 4.33
C ILE A 184 -9.78 18.21 3.96
N ALA A 185 -8.67 18.39 3.26
CA ALA A 185 -8.21 19.70 2.81
C ALA A 185 -9.20 20.37 1.85
N ASP A 186 -9.82 19.62 0.94
CA ASP A 186 -10.88 20.11 0.06
C ASP A 186 -12.12 20.57 0.87
N PHE A 187 -12.46 19.87 1.96
CA PHE A 187 -13.58 20.23 2.84
C PHE A 187 -13.30 21.53 3.59
N ILE A 188 -12.11 21.63 4.17
CA ILE A 188 -11.70 22.86 4.89
C ILE A 188 -11.73 24.05 3.93
N SER A 189 -11.19 23.90 2.72
CA SER A 189 -11.21 24.97 1.71
C SER A 189 -12.62 25.44 1.36
N LYS A 190 -13.57 24.51 1.21
CA LYS A 190 -14.96 24.82 0.83
C LYS A 190 -15.77 25.41 1.98
N GLU A 191 -15.73 24.78 3.16
CA GLU A 191 -16.53 25.23 4.31
C GLU A 191 -16.05 26.55 4.91
N SER A 192 -14.73 26.81 4.83
CA SER A 192 -14.14 28.05 5.35
C SER A 192 -13.96 29.12 4.29
N ASN A 193 -14.38 28.87 3.04
CA ASN A 193 -14.18 29.77 1.89
C ASN A 193 -12.72 30.24 1.72
N LEU A 194 -11.78 29.32 1.97
CA LEU A 194 -10.34 29.56 1.88
C LEU A 194 -9.82 29.22 0.48
N PRO A 195 -8.65 29.78 0.10
CA PRO A 195 -7.89 29.25 -1.02
C PRO A 195 -7.64 27.77 -0.86
N LYS A 196 -7.21 27.06 -1.92
CA LYS A 196 -6.93 25.62 -1.87
C LYS A 196 -5.95 25.31 -0.75
N VAL A 197 -6.43 24.63 0.29
CA VAL A 197 -5.62 24.09 1.38
C VAL A 197 -4.85 22.88 0.84
N HIS A 198 -3.57 22.79 1.17
CA HIS A 198 -2.74 21.67 0.74
C HIS A 198 -2.74 20.58 1.83
N ARG A 199 -2.78 19.29 1.43
CA ARG A 199 -2.82 18.15 2.38
C ARG A 199 -1.74 18.19 3.47
N ARG A 200 -0.55 18.74 3.16
CA ARG A 200 0.56 18.85 4.12
C ARG A 200 0.35 19.89 5.23
N GLU A 201 -0.65 20.76 5.08
CA GLU A 201 -1.06 21.73 6.11
C GLU A 201 -1.98 21.06 7.14
N ILE A 202 -2.56 19.89 6.80
CA ILE A 202 -3.40 19.11 7.70
C ILE A 202 -2.50 18.19 8.53
N LYS A 203 -2.59 18.30 9.83
CA LYS A 203 -1.98 17.38 10.80
C LYS A 203 -3.03 16.39 11.29
N THR A 204 -2.67 15.14 11.37
CA THR A 204 -3.59 14.07 11.76
C THR A 204 -2.98 13.20 12.84
N ASN A 205 -3.79 12.63 13.72
CA ASN A 205 -3.39 11.47 14.51
C ASN A 205 -3.92 10.21 13.82
N LEU A 206 -3.01 9.34 13.41
CA LEU A 206 -3.32 8.13 12.62
C LEU A 206 -3.09 6.88 13.47
N VAL A 207 -4.09 5.98 13.52
CA VAL A 207 -3.98 4.69 14.21
C VAL A 207 -4.77 3.60 13.46
N GLY A 208 -4.22 2.38 13.40
CA GLY A 208 -4.84 1.20 12.80
C GLY A 208 -3.85 0.27 12.14
N ILE A 209 -4.28 -0.42 11.11
CA ILE A 209 -3.46 -1.28 10.25
C ILE A 209 -3.63 -0.87 8.79
N ASN A 210 -2.73 -1.28 7.91
CA ASN A 210 -2.85 -0.99 6.49
C ASN A 210 -4.18 -1.52 5.92
N GLY A 211 -4.89 -0.66 5.18
CA GLY A 211 -6.23 -0.92 4.66
C GLY A 211 -7.37 -0.76 5.70
N PHE A 212 -7.06 -0.60 6.99
CA PHE A 212 -8.02 -0.38 8.06
C PHE A 212 -7.44 0.53 9.14
N SER A 213 -7.23 1.78 8.79
CA SER A 213 -6.65 2.82 9.66
C SER A 213 -7.53 4.06 9.68
N PHE A 214 -7.41 4.86 10.76
CA PHE A 214 -8.33 5.95 11.07
C PHE A 214 -7.58 7.17 11.58
N PHE A 215 -8.07 8.35 11.22
CA PHE A 215 -7.71 9.60 11.88
C PHE A 215 -8.66 9.80 13.07
N THR A 216 -8.10 9.86 14.26
CA THR A 216 -8.81 10.18 15.52
C THR A 216 -8.80 11.67 15.82
N GLU A 217 -7.87 12.41 15.21
CA GLU A 217 -7.74 13.86 15.34
C GLU A 217 -7.29 14.45 14.02
N ILE A 218 -7.80 15.64 13.70
CA ILE A 218 -7.40 16.43 12.53
C ILE A 218 -7.25 17.90 12.91
N TYR A 219 -6.11 18.49 12.53
CA TYR A 219 -5.79 19.90 12.81
C TYR A 219 -5.41 20.65 11.55
N TYR A 220 -5.86 21.89 11.45
CA TYR A 220 -5.44 22.85 10.45
C TYR A 220 -5.05 24.16 11.13
N ASN A 221 -3.87 24.69 10.84
CA ASN A 221 -3.29 25.88 11.50
C ASN A 221 -3.26 25.81 13.04
N GLY A 222 -3.16 24.60 13.59
CA GLY A 222 -3.12 24.38 15.05
C GLY A 222 -4.49 24.30 15.73
N GLU A 223 -5.58 24.46 14.98
CA GLU A 223 -6.95 24.32 15.47
C GLU A 223 -7.54 22.97 15.10
N ASP A 224 -8.31 22.37 15.99
CA ASP A 224 -9.09 21.17 15.73
C ASP A 224 -10.19 21.49 14.70
N VAL A 225 -10.26 20.71 13.64
CA VAL A 225 -11.23 20.90 12.56
C VAL A 225 -12.21 19.73 12.40
N MET A 226 -12.35 18.91 13.44
CA MET A 226 -13.30 17.79 13.47
C MET A 226 -14.76 18.25 13.25
N ASP A 227 -15.12 19.41 13.78
CA ASP A 227 -16.44 20.00 13.56
C ASP A 227 -16.70 20.35 12.08
N ILE A 228 -15.70 20.79 11.35
CA ILE A 228 -15.79 21.05 9.91
C ILE A 228 -16.08 19.72 9.18
N TYR A 229 -15.35 18.67 9.54
CA TYR A 229 -15.58 17.35 8.97
C TYR A 229 -16.98 16.81 9.31
N THR A 230 -17.47 17.03 10.52
CA THR A 230 -18.82 16.64 10.96
C THR A 230 -19.90 17.29 10.12
N LYS A 231 -19.79 18.60 9.84
CA LYS A 231 -20.74 19.31 8.97
C LYS A 231 -20.71 18.77 7.55
N PHE A 232 -19.51 18.54 7.03
CA PHE A 232 -19.35 17.99 5.69
C PHE A 232 -19.94 16.60 5.59
N ASN A 233 -19.67 15.73 6.55
CA ASN A 233 -20.22 14.38 6.59
C ASN A 233 -21.76 14.42 6.55
N LYS A 234 -22.41 15.26 7.35
CA LYS A 234 -23.88 15.42 7.32
C LYS A 234 -24.42 15.81 5.95
N ASN A 235 -23.69 16.63 5.20
CA ASN A 235 -24.12 17.09 3.87
C ASN A 235 -23.99 16.01 2.79
N PHE A 236 -23.06 15.06 2.96
CA PHE A 236 -22.70 14.10 1.90
C PHE A 236 -22.91 12.63 2.28
N SER A 237 -23.32 12.31 3.52
CA SER A 237 -23.49 10.93 4.00
C SER A 237 -24.50 10.10 3.20
N GLU A 238 -25.48 10.72 2.54
CA GLU A 238 -26.47 10.00 1.72
C GLU A 238 -26.06 9.88 0.27
N MET A 239 -25.47 10.95 -0.30
CA MET A 239 -25.18 11.00 -1.74
C MET A 239 -23.72 10.65 -2.09
N GLY A 240 -22.84 10.62 -1.10
CA GLY A 240 -21.39 10.51 -1.30
C GLY A 240 -20.76 11.79 -1.80
N TYR A 241 -19.44 11.78 -1.89
CA TYR A 241 -18.64 12.90 -2.37
C TYR A 241 -17.56 12.41 -3.33
N GLU A 242 -17.47 13.06 -4.48
CA GLU A 242 -16.42 12.85 -5.48
C GLU A 242 -15.58 14.13 -5.58
N ARG A 243 -14.27 14.00 -5.52
CA ARG A 243 -13.35 15.15 -5.64
C ARG A 243 -13.36 15.74 -7.04
N HIS A 244 -13.54 14.90 -8.05
CA HIS A 244 -13.62 15.28 -9.45
C HIS A 244 -14.96 14.87 -10.05
N THR A 245 -15.53 15.69 -10.89
CA THR A 245 -16.83 15.43 -11.51
C THR A 245 -16.83 14.12 -12.28
N ASN A 246 -17.78 13.25 -11.97
CA ASN A 246 -17.95 11.92 -12.54
C ASN A 246 -16.75 10.97 -12.28
N GLU A 247 -15.98 11.16 -11.21
CA GLU A 247 -14.84 10.31 -10.89
C GLU A 247 -15.26 8.85 -10.70
N PHE A 248 -16.29 8.59 -9.91
CA PHE A 248 -16.83 7.25 -9.68
C PHE A 248 -17.32 6.57 -10.97
N LYS A 249 -17.88 7.34 -11.89
CA LYS A 249 -18.34 6.82 -13.20
C LYS A 249 -17.19 6.46 -14.13
N ASN A 250 -16.12 7.25 -14.10
CA ASN A 250 -15.01 7.15 -15.06
C ASN A 250 -13.87 6.27 -14.56
N ASN A 251 -13.73 6.11 -13.26
CA ASN A 251 -12.70 5.31 -12.62
C ASN A 251 -13.34 4.22 -11.74
N PRO A 252 -13.27 2.94 -12.13
CA PRO A 252 -13.85 1.84 -11.35
C PRO A 252 -13.25 1.67 -9.96
N LEU A 253 -12.08 2.26 -9.70
CA LEU A 253 -11.43 2.21 -8.40
C LEU A 253 -11.78 3.39 -7.48
N ALA A 254 -12.39 4.45 -8.02
CA ALA A 254 -12.84 5.57 -7.22
C ALA A 254 -14.01 5.14 -6.33
N SER A 255 -14.09 5.69 -5.13
CA SER A 255 -15.22 5.49 -4.23
C SER A 255 -15.98 6.79 -4.01
N GLY A 256 -17.26 6.68 -3.65
CA GLY A 256 -18.10 7.81 -3.26
C GLY A 256 -17.90 8.26 -1.81
N ASN A 257 -16.94 7.69 -1.09
CA ASN A 257 -16.65 7.96 0.31
C ASN A 257 -17.81 7.67 1.30
N LEU A 258 -18.81 6.89 0.89
CA LEU A 258 -19.96 6.59 1.73
C LEU A 258 -19.61 5.68 2.90
N VAL A 259 -18.70 4.71 2.72
CA VAL A 259 -18.20 3.87 3.83
C VAL A 259 -17.44 4.73 4.83
N LYS A 260 -16.60 5.64 4.35
CA LYS A 260 -15.88 6.61 5.17
C LYS A 260 -16.82 7.47 6.03
N PHE A 261 -17.91 7.95 5.44
CA PHE A 261 -18.89 8.76 6.14
C PHE A 261 -19.70 7.95 7.16
N ASP A 262 -20.10 6.72 6.84
CA ASP A 262 -20.82 5.84 7.76
C ASP A 262 -19.96 5.45 8.97
N MET A 263 -18.68 5.10 8.73
CA MET A 263 -17.72 4.82 9.79
C MET A 263 -17.56 6.00 10.74
N PHE A 264 -17.44 7.21 10.21
CA PHE A 264 -17.34 8.41 11.04
C PHE A 264 -18.61 8.63 11.88
N MET A 265 -19.79 8.47 11.29
CA MET A 265 -21.06 8.65 12.02
C MET A 265 -21.23 7.64 13.16
N ARG A 266 -20.69 6.42 12.98
CA ARG A 266 -20.81 5.36 14.01
C ARG A 266 -19.75 5.49 15.11
N TYR A 267 -18.51 5.80 14.73
CA TYR A 267 -17.36 5.61 15.61
C TYR A 267 -16.59 6.90 15.89
N ASN A 268 -17.02 8.02 15.33
CA ASN A 268 -16.33 9.32 15.43
C ASN A 268 -14.84 9.24 15.06
N ALA A 269 -14.50 8.37 14.10
CA ALA A 269 -13.15 8.18 13.59
C ALA A 269 -13.20 8.19 12.04
N ILE A 270 -12.33 9.01 11.42
CA ILE A 270 -12.31 9.20 9.98
C ILE A 270 -11.44 8.11 9.36
N THR A 271 -11.96 7.29 8.45
CA THR A 271 -11.13 6.28 7.77
C THR A 271 -10.02 6.97 6.98
N ALA A 272 -8.78 6.61 7.26
CA ALA A 272 -7.60 7.03 6.51
C ALA A 272 -7.39 6.17 5.26
N ALA A 273 -7.85 4.92 5.30
CA ALA A 273 -7.84 3.99 4.18
C ALA A 273 -8.98 4.25 3.18
N ASP A 274 -8.88 3.66 1.99
CA ASP A 274 -9.92 3.72 0.95
C ASP A 274 -11.14 2.87 1.36
N ASP A 275 -12.35 3.32 0.99
CA ASP A 275 -13.63 2.63 1.24
C ASP A 275 -13.59 1.15 0.88
N ARG A 276 -12.96 0.80 -0.25
CA ARG A 276 -12.86 -0.59 -0.73
C ARG A 276 -12.06 -1.48 0.23
N HIS A 277 -10.99 -0.99 0.83
CA HIS A 277 -10.20 -1.76 1.79
C HIS A 277 -10.88 -1.86 3.14
N VAL A 278 -11.46 -0.74 3.61
CA VAL A 278 -12.24 -0.73 4.85
C VAL A 278 -13.41 -1.70 4.79
N ALA A 279 -14.14 -1.72 3.67
CA ALA A 279 -15.29 -2.61 3.47
C ALA A 279 -14.93 -4.09 3.56
N GLU A 280 -13.74 -4.49 3.09
CA GLU A 280 -13.25 -5.87 3.17
C GLU A 280 -12.85 -6.30 4.59
N CYS A 281 -12.48 -5.35 5.45
CA CYS A 281 -12.17 -5.63 6.86
C CYS A 281 -13.41 -5.72 7.75
N CYS A 282 -14.57 -5.29 7.25
CA CYS A 282 -15.84 -5.34 7.95
C CYS A 282 -16.60 -6.66 7.66
N PRO A 283 -17.54 -7.09 8.53
CA PRO A 283 -18.59 -8.01 8.11
C PRO A 283 -19.27 -7.52 6.82
N PRO A 284 -20.02 -8.36 6.10
CA PRO A 284 -20.57 -7.98 4.78
C PRO A 284 -21.61 -6.85 4.81
N TRP A 285 -21.40 -5.83 5.64
CA TRP A 285 -22.30 -4.66 5.74
C TRP A 285 -22.40 -3.90 4.42
N TYR A 286 -21.27 -3.79 3.74
CA TYR A 286 -21.09 -3.01 2.51
C TYR A 286 -20.95 -3.90 1.27
N LEU A 287 -20.48 -5.15 1.46
CA LEU A 287 -20.14 -6.09 0.40
C LEU A 287 -21.04 -7.35 0.40
N SER A 288 -22.27 -7.25 0.93
CA SER A 288 -23.20 -8.41 0.96
C SER A 288 -23.61 -8.89 -0.43
N THR A 289 -23.64 -8.00 -1.42
CA THR A 289 -23.91 -8.29 -2.84
C THR A 289 -23.23 -7.22 -3.71
N GLN A 290 -23.04 -7.52 -5.01
CA GLN A 290 -22.58 -6.53 -5.99
C GLN A 290 -23.45 -5.27 -6.03
N LYS A 291 -24.79 -5.44 -5.94
CA LYS A 291 -25.73 -4.31 -5.89
C LYS A 291 -25.53 -3.47 -4.63
N ASN A 292 -25.26 -4.11 -3.49
CA ASN A 292 -24.98 -3.39 -2.24
C ASN A 292 -23.69 -2.58 -2.35
N ALA A 293 -22.61 -3.16 -2.86
CA ALA A 293 -21.36 -2.45 -3.12
C ALA A 293 -21.56 -1.24 -4.04
N GLN A 294 -22.39 -1.37 -5.09
CA GLN A 294 -22.74 -0.25 -5.98
C GLN A 294 -23.53 0.84 -5.25
N ASN A 295 -24.49 0.47 -4.39
CA ASN A 295 -25.26 1.44 -3.60
C ASN A 295 -24.34 2.24 -2.65
N TRP A 296 -23.33 1.59 -2.07
CA TRP A 296 -22.31 2.21 -1.26
C TRP A 296 -21.22 2.92 -2.07
N LYS A 297 -21.35 2.96 -3.40
CA LYS A 297 -20.38 3.56 -4.32
C LYS A 297 -18.95 3.14 -4.03
N ILE A 298 -18.74 1.87 -3.75
CA ILE A 298 -17.42 1.29 -3.50
C ILE A 298 -16.72 1.07 -4.84
N GLY A 299 -15.47 1.53 -4.94
CA GLY A 299 -14.62 1.21 -6.08
C GLY A 299 -14.34 -0.29 -6.15
N MET A 300 -14.68 -0.91 -7.29
CA MET A 300 -14.54 -2.35 -7.48
C MET A 300 -13.45 -2.66 -8.51
N MET A 301 -12.47 -3.44 -8.11
CA MET A 301 -11.50 -3.99 -9.05
C MET A 301 -12.21 -4.96 -9.99
N ASN A 302 -12.13 -4.76 -11.30
CA ASN A 302 -12.73 -5.66 -12.26
C ASN A 302 -11.75 -6.07 -13.38
N SER A 303 -11.98 -7.25 -13.95
CA SER A 303 -11.08 -7.88 -14.93
C SER A 303 -10.89 -7.03 -16.19
N ASN A 304 -11.95 -6.37 -16.67
CA ASN A 304 -11.86 -5.52 -17.86
C ASN A 304 -10.98 -4.30 -17.60
N TYR A 305 -11.13 -3.67 -16.43
CA TYR A 305 -10.26 -2.58 -16.02
C TYR A 305 -8.80 -3.03 -15.90
N MET A 306 -8.55 -4.15 -15.24
CA MET A 306 -7.20 -4.69 -15.05
C MET A 306 -6.51 -4.99 -16.39
N LYS A 307 -7.21 -5.65 -17.32
CA LYS A 307 -6.71 -5.96 -18.67
C LYS A 307 -6.45 -4.69 -19.47
N ARG A 308 -7.42 -3.76 -19.50
CA ARG A 308 -7.27 -2.46 -20.17
C ARG A 308 -6.09 -1.67 -19.59
N ARG A 309 -5.99 -1.57 -18.27
CA ARG A 309 -4.91 -0.83 -17.59
C ARG A 309 -3.53 -1.38 -17.95
N LYS A 310 -3.39 -2.71 -18.04
CA LYS A 310 -2.14 -3.34 -18.48
C LYS A 310 -1.75 -2.89 -19.89
N LEU A 311 -2.70 -2.82 -20.82
CA LEU A 311 -2.46 -2.35 -22.20
C LEU A 311 -2.11 -0.87 -22.25
N GLU A 312 -2.83 -0.03 -21.50
CA GLU A 312 -2.57 1.41 -21.40
C GLU A 312 -1.16 1.69 -20.87
N LEU A 313 -0.73 0.96 -19.84
CA LEU A 313 0.62 1.09 -19.28
C LEU A 313 1.69 0.65 -20.27
N ALA A 314 1.46 -0.44 -21.01
CA ALA A 314 2.39 -0.89 -22.04
C ALA A 314 2.51 0.11 -23.21
N ASP A 315 1.41 0.74 -23.63
CA ASP A 315 1.42 1.81 -24.64
C ASP A 315 2.14 3.07 -24.13
N ALA A 316 1.86 3.48 -22.89
CA ALA A 316 2.53 4.61 -22.26
C ALA A 316 4.05 4.37 -22.13
N ALA A 317 4.47 3.16 -21.76
CA ALA A 317 5.89 2.80 -21.71
C ALA A 317 6.58 2.97 -23.06
N LYS A 318 5.95 2.50 -24.16
CA LYS A 318 6.49 2.67 -25.51
C LYS A 318 6.64 4.15 -25.88
N LYS A 319 5.64 4.98 -25.59
CA LYS A 319 5.68 6.43 -25.87
C LYS A 319 6.79 7.11 -25.08
N LEU A 320 6.97 6.77 -23.80
CA LEU A 320 8.06 7.29 -22.97
C LEU A 320 9.43 6.86 -23.51
N MET A 321 9.59 5.57 -23.87
CA MET A 321 10.83 5.08 -24.46
C MET A 321 11.18 5.76 -25.79
N ASN A 322 10.21 6.03 -26.63
CA ASN A 322 10.42 6.67 -27.94
C ASN A 322 10.58 8.20 -27.85
N GLY A 323 10.30 8.82 -26.69
CA GLY A 323 10.30 10.27 -26.52
C GLY A 323 9.05 10.95 -27.11
N GLU A 324 7.98 10.19 -27.38
CA GLU A 324 6.68 10.70 -27.82
C GLU A 324 5.88 11.31 -26.65
N SER A 325 6.25 10.97 -25.43
CA SER A 325 5.75 11.56 -24.18
C SER A 325 6.87 11.63 -23.14
N GLU A 326 6.70 12.48 -22.13
CA GLU A 326 7.68 12.69 -21.06
C GLU A 326 7.03 12.57 -19.69
N LEU A 327 7.82 12.11 -18.70
CA LEU A 327 7.43 12.21 -17.30
C LEU A 327 7.62 13.66 -16.82
N LYS A 328 6.74 14.10 -15.93
CA LYS A 328 6.87 15.42 -15.30
C LYS A 328 7.94 15.41 -14.24
N THR A 329 8.86 16.36 -14.26
CA THR A 329 9.87 16.53 -13.21
C THR A 329 9.25 16.87 -11.88
N GLY A 330 9.71 16.21 -10.80
CA GLY A 330 9.32 16.52 -9.42
C GLY A 330 7.89 16.14 -9.06
N TYR A 331 7.18 15.40 -9.90
CA TYR A 331 5.85 14.91 -9.54
C TYR A 331 5.97 13.78 -8.53
N ALA A 332 5.60 14.05 -7.29
CA ALA A 332 5.62 13.09 -6.20
C ALA A 332 4.21 12.60 -5.89
N GLY A 333 3.83 11.46 -6.46
CA GLY A 333 2.63 10.72 -6.05
C GLY A 333 2.82 9.97 -4.73
N THR A 334 4.09 9.87 -4.25
CA THR A 334 4.47 9.17 -3.01
C THR A 334 5.41 10.03 -2.17
N ASP A 335 5.54 9.70 -0.88
CA ASP A 335 6.52 10.37 -0.01
C ASP A 335 7.89 9.66 0.04
N VAL A 336 8.10 8.60 -0.74
CA VAL A 336 9.32 7.75 -0.67
C VAL A 336 10.61 8.58 -0.80
N VAL A 337 10.68 9.49 -1.78
CA VAL A 337 11.86 10.35 -1.96
C VAL A 337 12.05 11.30 -0.77
N ASN A 338 10.98 11.82 -0.19
CA ASN A 338 11.02 12.62 1.03
C ASN A 338 11.49 11.81 2.24
N GLN A 339 11.09 10.54 2.32
CA GLN A 339 11.53 9.59 3.36
C GLN A 339 13.03 9.30 3.23
N ILE A 340 13.52 9.04 2.02
CA ILE A 340 14.95 8.88 1.73
C ILE A 340 15.73 10.13 2.16
N LYS A 341 15.30 11.34 1.75
CA LYS A 341 15.94 12.61 2.14
C LYS A 341 15.97 12.81 3.65
N ALA A 342 14.91 12.41 4.35
CA ALA A 342 14.87 12.49 5.81
C ALA A 342 15.85 11.49 6.45
N LEU A 343 15.92 10.25 5.96
CA LEU A 343 16.87 9.24 6.43
C LEU A 343 18.33 9.63 6.16
N MET A 344 18.59 10.36 5.08
CA MET A 344 19.90 10.96 4.81
C MET A 344 20.22 12.16 5.74
N GLY A 345 19.22 12.69 6.45
CA GLY A 345 19.40 13.84 7.34
C GLY A 345 19.29 15.20 6.65
N MET A 346 18.79 15.23 5.42
CA MET A 346 18.59 16.50 4.69
C MET A 346 17.41 17.31 5.24
N LYS A 347 16.45 16.64 5.91
CA LYS A 347 15.29 17.23 6.58
C LYS A 347 14.73 16.28 7.64
N ASN A 348 13.83 16.78 8.49
CA ASN A 348 12.92 15.95 9.28
C ASN A 348 11.58 15.83 8.56
N LEU A 349 10.94 14.69 8.67
CA LEU A 349 9.65 14.42 8.04
C LEU A 349 8.72 13.71 9.03
N VAL A 350 7.52 14.24 9.21
CA VAL A 350 6.43 13.51 9.87
C VAL A 350 5.49 13.02 8.76
N THR A 351 5.31 11.70 8.71
CA THR A 351 4.47 11.04 7.69
C THR A 351 3.93 9.73 8.24
N ASN A 352 2.95 9.13 7.56
CA ASN A 352 2.45 7.81 7.93
C ASN A 352 3.46 6.71 7.53
N VAL A 353 3.57 5.72 8.40
CA VAL A 353 4.34 4.49 8.17
C VAL A 353 3.58 3.27 8.68
N ASP A 354 3.84 2.12 8.06
CA ASP A 354 3.48 0.82 8.61
C ASP A 354 4.73 0.25 9.30
N ALA A 355 4.64 -0.03 10.59
CA ALA A 355 5.77 -0.48 11.40
C ALA A 355 5.34 -1.38 12.55
N VAL A 356 6.30 -2.10 13.15
CA VAL A 356 6.07 -2.96 14.31
C VAL A 356 5.52 -2.14 15.47
N ASN A 357 4.39 -2.58 16.05
CA ASN A 357 3.82 -1.98 17.24
C ASN A 357 4.72 -2.24 18.46
N LYS A 358 5.31 -1.18 18.96
CA LYS A 358 6.12 -1.13 20.19
C LYS A 358 5.41 -0.36 21.31
N GLY A 359 4.09 -0.14 21.16
CA GLY A 359 3.23 0.63 22.07
C GLY A 359 2.67 1.92 21.48
N GLN A 360 2.98 2.26 20.21
CA GLN A 360 2.44 3.45 19.56
C GLN A 360 0.92 3.37 19.29
N ALA A 361 0.38 2.19 19.07
CA ALA A 361 -1.06 1.90 19.05
C ALA A 361 -1.39 1.09 20.30
N SER A 362 -1.94 1.75 21.34
CA SER A 362 -1.92 1.25 22.73
C SER A 362 -2.76 0.00 22.93
N ASN A 363 -3.92 -0.10 22.27
CA ASN A 363 -4.84 -1.22 22.40
C ASN A 363 -4.74 -2.26 21.27
N LEU A 364 -3.77 -2.12 20.36
CA LEU A 364 -3.46 -3.14 19.37
C LEU A 364 -2.31 -4.04 19.87
N PRO A 365 -2.25 -5.32 19.46
CA PRO A 365 -1.25 -6.26 19.95
C PRO A 365 0.18 -5.78 19.70
N LEU A 366 1.05 -5.88 20.72
CA LEU A 366 2.49 -5.65 20.56
C LEU A 366 3.07 -6.63 19.53
N GLY A 367 4.01 -6.14 18.74
CA GLY A 367 4.65 -6.91 17.67
C GLY A 367 3.82 -7.04 16.39
N ALA A 368 2.55 -6.59 16.35
CA ALA A 368 1.80 -6.48 15.12
C ALA A 368 2.35 -5.36 14.23
N ILE A 369 2.14 -5.43 12.92
CA ILE A 369 2.38 -4.28 12.04
C ILE A 369 1.18 -3.35 12.13
N VAL A 370 1.43 -2.11 12.53
CA VAL A 370 0.40 -1.06 12.66
C VAL A 370 0.76 0.15 11.81
N GLN A 371 -0.25 0.88 11.40
CA GLN A 371 -0.12 2.12 10.65
C GLN A 371 -0.33 3.32 11.58
N THR A 372 0.72 4.12 11.75
CA THR A 372 0.72 5.33 12.55
C THR A 372 1.57 6.42 11.90
N ASN A 373 1.53 7.64 12.42
CA ASN A 373 2.52 8.62 12.04
C ASN A 373 3.90 8.27 12.61
N ALA A 374 4.96 8.69 11.94
CA ALA A 374 6.33 8.59 12.44
C ALA A 374 7.12 9.85 12.13
N LEU A 375 8.05 10.18 13.01
CA LEU A 375 9.12 11.13 12.74
C LEU A 375 10.27 10.38 12.08
N ILE A 376 10.58 10.74 10.84
CA ILE A 376 11.75 10.27 10.10
C ILE A 376 12.81 11.35 10.16
N SER A 377 14.02 10.97 10.56
CA SER A 377 15.18 11.83 10.65
C SER A 377 16.44 11.03 10.27
N LYS A 378 17.63 11.65 10.33
CA LYS A 378 18.87 10.99 9.92
C LYS A 378 19.00 9.59 10.56
N ASN A 379 19.00 8.57 9.69
CA ASN A 379 19.12 7.15 10.06
C ASN A 379 18.16 6.68 11.17
N SER A 380 16.92 7.23 11.18
CA SER A 380 15.95 6.95 12.25
C SER A 380 14.52 7.09 11.76
N VAL A 381 13.68 6.09 12.11
CA VAL A 381 12.22 6.13 12.00
C VAL A 381 11.64 5.90 13.38
N LYS A 382 10.97 6.90 13.93
CA LYS A 382 10.37 6.84 15.27
C LYS A 382 8.85 6.99 15.15
N PRO A 383 8.08 5.90 15.29
CA PRO A 383 6.63 6.00 15.35
C PRO A 383 6.17 6.96 16.46
N VAL A 384 5.16 7.75 16.17
CA VAL A 384 4.50 8.63 17.14
C VAL A 384 3.46 7.83 17.90
N VAL A 385 3.36 8.05 19.21
CA VAL A 385 2.29 7.45 20.02
C VAL A 385 0.95 8.01 19.54
N SER A 386 0.07 7.12 19.08
CA SER A 386 -1.22 7.48 18.48
C SER A 386 -2.42 7.14 19.38
N GLY A 387 -2.18 6.52 20.52
CA GLY A 387 -3.22 6.15 21.48
C GLY A 387 -4.04 4.93 21.02
N ASP A 388 -5.31 4.94 21.39
CA ASP A 388 -6.23 3.83 21.17
C ASP A 388 -7.04 4.01 19.88
N LEU A 389 -7.25 2.91 19.18
CA LEU A 389 -8.32 2.80 18.19
C LEU A 389 -9.66 2.65 18.96
N PRO A 390 -10.78 3.26 18.53
CA PRO A 390 -12.09 2.97 19.12
C PRO A 390 -12.33 1.46 19.27
N GLU A 391 -12.89 1.04 20.40
CA GLU A 391 -12.93 -0.39 20.77
C GLU A 391 -13.65 -1.25 19.73
N GLU A 392 -14.71 -0.75 19.14
CA GLU A 392 -15.48 -1.44 18.10
C GLU A 392 -14.65 -1.66 16.83
N LEU A 393 -13.78 -0.72 16.50
CA LEU A 393 -12.86 -0.82 15.36
C LEU A 393 -11.64 -1.68 15.72
N MET A 394 -11.19 -1.62 16.98
CA MET A 394 -10.09 -2.45 17.49
C MET A 394 -10.40 -3.95 17.33
N ILE A 395 -11.64 -4.38 17.59
CA ILE A 395 -12.05 -5.79 17.42
C ILE A 395 -11.86 -6.26 15.96
N LEU A 396 -12.22 -5.42 14.98
CA LEU A 396 -12.05 -5.74 13.56
C LEU A 396 -10.57 -5.76 13.16
N ALA A 397 -9.80 -4.77 13.61
CA ALA A 397 -8.36 -4.71 13.38
C ALA A 397 -7.63 -5.90 14.02
N ALA A 398 -7.98 -6.27 15.26
CA ALA A 398 -7.39 -7.41 15.98
C ALA A 398 -7.67 -8.74 15.26
N ARG A 399 -8.86 -8.89 14.64
CA ARG A 399 -9.18 -10.06 13.82
C ARG A 399 -8.22 -10.16 12.63
N GLN A 400 -8.02 -9.08 11.88
CA GLN A 400 -7.08 -9.06 10.75
C GLN A 400 -5.64 -9.35 11.20
N ILE A 401 -5.19 -8.77 12.32
CA ILE A 401 -3.87 -9.07 12.90
C ILE A 401 -3.75 -10.55 13.23
N SER A 402 -4.82 -11.19 13.75
CA SER A 402 -4.83 -12.63 14.07
C SER A 402 -4.71 -13.47 12.81
N HIS A 403 -5.42 -13.12 11.71
CA HIS A 403 -5.28 -13.81 10.41
C HIS A 403 -3.84 -13.73 9.88
N GLN A 404 -3.22 -12.56 9.96
CA GLN A 404 -1.83 -12.37 9.53
C GLN A 404 -0.86 -13.26 10.33
N LYS A 405 -1.03 -13.37 11.65
CA LYS A 405 -0.24 -14.26 12.51
C LYS A 405 -0.44 -15.74 12.16
N ILE A 406 -1.68 -16.16 11.87
CA ILE A 406 -2.00 -17.53 11.44
C ILE A 406 -1.33 -17.84 10.10
N LEU A 407 -1.36 -16.91 9.15
CA LEU A 407 -0.72 -17.08 7.84
C LEU A 407 0.81 -17.17 7.95
N MET A 408 1.43 -16.35 8.79
CA MET A 408 2.86 -16.44 9.07
C MET A 408 3.22 -17.78 9.73
N LYS A 409 2.38 -18.27 10.66
CA LYS A 409 2.55 -19.60 11.25
C LYS A 409 2.43 -20.69 10.19
N ALA A 410 1.42 -20.64 9.32
CA ALA A 410 1.23 -21.57 8.22
C ALA A 410 2.45 -21.64 7.29
N ALA A 411 3.01 -20.47 6.96
CA ALA A 411 4.21 -20.39 6.14
C ALA A 411 5.44 -21.00 6.84
N LYS A 412 5.62 -20.73 8.11
CA LYS A 412 6.74 -21.25 8.89
C LYS A 412 6.69 -22.78 9.08
N GLU A 413 5.49 -23.31 9.32
CA GLU A 413 5.25 -24.75 9.48
C GLU A 413 5.03 -25.44 8.12
N LYS A 414 4.95 -24.66 7.03
CA LYS A 414 4.65 -25.15 5.67
C LYS A 414 3.33 -25.94 5.60
N ASP A 415 2.35 -25.52 6.36
CA ASP A 415 1.08 -26.20 6.56
C ASP A 415 -0.10 -25.33 6.09
N LEU A 416 -0.71 -25.73 4.97
CA LEU A 416 -1.86 -25.02 4.37
C LEU A 416 -3.16 -25.24 5.17
N ASP A 417 -3.27 -26.29 6.00
CA ASP A 417 -4.43 -26.51 6.85
C ASP A 417 -4.47 -25.46 7.99
N ILE A 418 -3.30 -25.00 8.44
CA ILE A 418 -3.22 -23.85 9.35
C ILE A 418 -3.75 -22.58 8.65
N ALA A 419 -3.38 -22.35 7.40
CA ALA A 419 -3.88 -21.19 6.65
C ALA A 419 -5.39 -21.25 6.42
N PHE A 420 -5.98 -22.45 6.29
CA PHE A 420 -7.42 -22.63 6.20
C PHE A 420 -8.17 -22.10 7.43
N ASN A 421 -7.57 -22.13 8.62
CA ASN A 421 -8.19 -21.52 9.81
C ASN A 421 -8.31 -20.00 9.69
N ALA A 422 -7.33 -19.30 9.07
CA ALA A 422 -7.47 -17.88 8.78
C ALA A 422 -8.58 -17.64 7.75
N PHE A 423 -8.66 -18.49 6.74
CA PHE A 423 -9.67 -18.42 5.67
C PHE A 423 -11.10 -18.59 6.22
N LEU A 424 -11.32 -19.57 7.12
CA LEU A 424 -12.63 -19.78 7.76
C LEU A 424 -13.02 -18.64 8.71
N ASN A 425 -12.06 -18.00 9.33
CA ASN A 425 -12.30 -16.93 10.32
C ASN A 425 -12.37 -15.54 9.68
N ASP A 426 -12.22 -15.40 8.37
CA ASP A 426 -12.32 -14.11 7.71
C ASP A 426 -13.70 -13.46 7.87
N THR A 427 -13.73 -12.13 7.95
CA THR A 427 -14.98 -11.37 8.16
C THR A 427 -15.98 -11.53 7.03
N LEU A 428 -15.51 -11.75 5.80
CA LEU A 428 -16.34 -11.97 4.63
C LEU A 428 -16.77 -13.44 4.45
N MET A 429 -16.21 -14.37 5.24
CA MET A 429 -16.52 -15.79 5.14
C MET A 429 -17.89 -16.09 5.76
N THR A 430 -18.90 -16.20 4.92
CA THR A 430 -20.29 -16.48 5.30
C THR A 430 -20.76 -17.88 4.87
N LEU A 431 -19.87 -18.68 4.29
CA LEU A 431 -20.19 -19.98 3.73
C LEU A 431 -20.26 -21.06 4.81
N PRO A 432 -21.10 -22.12 4.61
CA PRO A 432 -20.96 -23.36 5.33
C PRO A 432 -19.57 -23.99 5.12
N ILE A 433 -19.08 -24.75 6.09
CA ILE A 433 -17.72 -25.30 6.10
C ILE A 433 -17.37 -26.11 4.85
N ASP A 434 -18.34 -26.89 4.33
CA ASP A 434 -18.11 -27.70 3.12
C ASP A 434 -17.87 -26.82 1.89
N SER A 435 -18.68 -25.79 1.70
CA SER A 435 -18.51 -24.82 0.60
C SER A 435 -17.26 -23.97 0.76
N ALA A 436 -16.91 -23.58 1.99
CA ALA A 436 -15.67 -22.87 2.28
C ALA A 436 -14.44 -23.76 1.96
N THR A 437 -14.52 -25.05 2.26
CA THR A 437 -13.47 -26.03 1.94
C THR A 437 -13.31 -26.19 0.42
N GLU A 438 -14.41 -26.26 -0.31
CA GLU A 438 -14.40 -26.33 -1.77
C GLU A 438 -13.76 -25.08 -2.39
N LEU A 439 -14.21 -23.89 -1.96
CA LEU A 439 -13.65 -22.62 -2.41
C LEU A 439 -12.15 -22.54 -2.12
N TYR A 440 -11.72 -22.89 -0.91
CA TYR A 440 -10.30 -22.85 -0.54
C TYR A 440 -9.45 -23.74 -1.46
N LYS A 441 -9.88 -24.99 -1.70
CA LYS A 441 -9.20 -25.92 -2.61
C LYS A 441 -9.16 -25.39 -4.05
N GLU A 442 -10.26 -24.80 -4.54
CA GLU A 442 -10.30 -24.21 -5.88
C GLU A 442 -9.32 -23.03 -5.98
N MET A 443 -9.27 -22.13 -5.01
CA MET A 443 -8.35 -21.00 -4.99
C MET A 443 -6.89 -21.46 -4.90
N LEU A 444 -6.56 -22.42 -4.04
CA LEU A 444 -5.21 -22.99 -3.97
C LEU A 444 -4.79 -23.63 -5.29
N SER A 445 -5.72 -24.32 -5.97
CA SER A 445 -5.44 -24.93 -7.26
C SER A 445 -5.04 -23.89 -8.32
N GLY A 446 -5.56 -22.67 -8.22
CA GLY A 446 -5.23 -21.54 -9.10
C GLY A 446 -3.81 -20.99 -8.90
N ILE A 447 -3.17 -21.24 -7.77
CA ILE A 447 -1.83 -20.73 -7.43
C ILE A 447 -0.77 -21.83 -7.21
N ARG A 448 -0.96 -23.01 -7.79
CA ARG A 448 -0.10 -24.19 -7.55
C ARG A 448 1.40 -23.93 -7.69
N ALA A 449 1.79 -23.09 -8.65
CA ALA A 449 3.20 -22.78 -8.88
C ALA A 449 3.85 -22.10 -7.65
N HIS A 450 3.07 -21.34 -6.88
CA HIS A 450 3.53 -20.65 -5.68
C HIS A 450 3.51 -21.54 -4.43
N LEU A 451 2.77 -22.67 -4.47
CA LEU A 451 2.62 -23.58 -3.34
C LEU A 451 3.78 -24.56 -3.15
N ILE A 452 4.74 -24.61 -4.08
CA ILE A 452 5.93 -25.48 -3.97
C ILE A 452 6.67 -25.25 -2.64
N TYR A 453 6.71 -24.03 -2.16
CA TYR A 453 7.29 -23.68 -0.86
C TYR A 453 6.65 -24.47 0.30
N TYR A 454 5.35 -24.68 0.24
CA TYR A 454 4.57 -25.37 1.29
C TYR A 454 4.57 -26.90 1.15
N CYS A 455 5.07 -27.43 0.04
CA CYS A 455 5.10 -28.89 -0.23
C CYS A 455 6.44 -29.54 0.16
N ASN A 456 7.43 -28.73 0.51
CA ASN A 456 8.79 -29.18 0.90
C ASN A 456 9.00 -28.93 2.40
#